data_1fe46f70f812d7292828c6a6e1af5019
#
_entry.id   1fe46f70f812d7292828c6a6e1af5019
#
_cell.length_a   1.000
_cell.length_b   1.000
_cell.length_c   1.000
_cell.angle_alpha   90.00
_cell.angle_beta   90.00
_cell.angle_gamma   90.00
#
_symmetry.space_group_name_H-M   'P 1'
#
loop_
_entity.id
_entity.type
_entity.pdbx_description
1 polymer ?
#
loop_
_entity_poly.entity_id
_entity_poly.type
_entity_poly.pdbx_seq_one_letter_code
_entity_poly.pdbx_strand_id
1 'polypeptide(L)'
;CEDEKTTSTNNIIKDVVACPKCGAKLNYEYIRYNHIGRAFCPNCDFGSPEMDYAVEAIDYEKRKVHIRTPKGNMEVKLLGDNITDAYNTVTAVAALEEFGLTADAISRSFEKMQIAGTRFGCVEVNGRKIITDVAKGQNPIAVSRVCDFVRHEPGKKAVVLILDDYF
;
A
#
# COMPACT_ATOMS: atom_id res chain seq x y z
N CYS A 1 -4.20 -9.78 -1.50
CA CYS A 1 -5.33 -9.19 -0.77
C CYS A 1 -6.58 -9.09 -1.63
N GLU A 2 -7.09 -10.23 -2.16
CA GLU A 2 -8.38 -10.19 -2.87
C GLU A 2 -9.56 -9.93 -1.94
N ASP A 3 -9.40 -10.16 -0.65
CA ASP A 3 -10.49 -10.10 0.33
C ASP A 3 -10.77 -8.72 0.91
N GLU A 4 -9.88 -7.76 0.77
CA GLU A 4 -10.13 -6.39 1.18
C GLU A 4 -10.58 -5.51 0.01
N LYS A 5 -11.73 -5.84 -0.55
CA LYS A 5 -12.47 -4.91 -1.42
C LYS A 5 -13.06 -3.80 -0.55
N THR A 6 -12.22 -2.89 -0.13
CA THR A 6 -12.66 -1.70 0.60
C THR A 6 -13.43 -0.81 -0.35
N THR A 7 -14.73 -0.91 -0.31
CA THR A 7 -15.65 -0.09 -1.10
C THR A 7 -15.88 1.30 -0.52
N SER A 8 -15.39 1.60 0.67
CA SER A 8 -15.59 2.90 1.27
C SER A 8 -14.29 3.46 1.80
N THR A 9 -13.67 4.26 1.02
CA THR A 9 -12.77 5.26 1.58
C THR A 9 -13.60 6.53 1.77
N ASN A 10 -13.68 7.03 2.98
CA ASN A 10 -14.09 8.41 3.24
C ASN A 10 -13.06 9.40 2.67
N ASN A 11 -12.16 8.92 1.86
CA ASN A 11 -11.12 9.71 1.22
C ASN A 11 -11.73 10.49 0.06
N ILE A 12 -11.64 11.79 0.14
CA ILE A 12 -12.21 12.75 -0.81
C ILE A 12 -11.40 12.79 -2.11
N ILE A 13 -10.19 12.22 -2.12
CA ILE A 13 -9.25 12.32 -3.24
C ILE A 13 -9.49 11.18 -4.21
N LYS A 14 -9.98 11.54 -5.40
CA LYS A 14 -10.12 10.64 -6.55
C LYS A 14 -9.13 11.08 -7.63
N ASP A 15 -7.99 10.44 -7.70
CA ASP A 15 -6.92 10.86 -8.61
C ASP A 15 -7.22 10.52 -10.07
N VAL A 16 -7.82 9.36 -10.33
CA VAL A 16 -8.08 8.90 -11.69
C VAL A 16 -9.57 8.65 -11.87
N VAL A 17 -10.24 9.58 -12.51
CA VAL A 17 -11.70 9.53 -12.74
C VAL A 17 -12.09 9.49 -14.21
N ALA A 18 -11.20 9.94 -15.10
CA ALA A 18 -11.46 10.03 -16.52
C ALA A 18 -10.58 9.06 -17.32
N CYS A 19 -11.17 8.44 -18.33
CA CYS A 19 -10.44 7.58 -19.24
C CYS A 19 -9.40 8.39 -20.03
N PRO A 20 -8.12 8.01 -20.01
CA PRO A 20 -7.08 8.73 -20.74
C PRO A 20 -7.22 8.59 -22.27
N LYS A 21 -8.00 7.60 -22.75
CA LYS A 21 -8.19 7.33 -24.18
C LYS A 21 -9.38 8.11 -24.76
N CYS A 22 -10.49 8.24 -24.03
CA CYS A 22 -11.71 8.84 -24.58
C CYS A 22 -12.37 9.89 -23.68
N GLY A 23 -11.81 10.19 -22.51
CA GLY A 23 -12.35 11.17 -21.57
C GLY A 23 -13.59 10.73 -20.77
N ALA A 24 -14.18 9.58 -21.07
CA ALA A 24 -15.33 9.08 -20.33
C ALA A 24 -14.99 8.75 -18.89
N LYS A 25 -15.99 8.79 -17.99
CA LYS A 25 -15.78 8.41 -16.60
C LYS A 25 -15.42 6.94 -16.49
N LEU A 26 -14.34 6.64 -15.75
CA LEU A 26 -13.92 5.28 -15.47
C LEU A 26 -14.81 4.61 -14.42
N ASN A 27 -15.04 3.33 -14.61
CA ASN A 27 -15.58 2.42 -13.61
C ASN A 27 -14.47 1.55 -13.03
N TYR A 28 -14.71 0.98 -11.85
CA TYR A 28 -13.77 0.11 -11.16
C TYR A 28 -14.45 -1.19 -10.77
N GLU A 29 -13.82 -2.31 -11.04
CA GLU A 29 -14.23 -3.61 -10.50
C GLU A 29 -13.99 -3.64 -8.99
N TYR A 30 -12.87 -3.08 -8.55
CA TYR A 30 -12.53 -2.83 -7.15
C TYR A 30 -11.57 -1.65 -7.02
N ILE A 31 -11.55 -1.04 -5.83
CA ILE A 31 -10.56 -0.04 -5.42
C ILE A 31 -10.01 -0.52 -4.08
N ARG A 32 -8.69 -0.67 -3.98
CA ARG A 32 -8.02 -1.15 -2.76
C ARG A 32 -7.40 -0.04 -1.96
N TYR A 33 -6.89 0.96 -2.63
CA TYR A 33 -6.13 2.00 -2.00
C TYR A 33 -6.27 3.30 -2.81
N ASN A 34 -7.13 4.18 -2.36
CA ASN A 34 -7.42 5.42 -3.07
C ASN A 34 -7.76 5.19 -4.56
N HIS A 35 -6.77 5.40 -5.43
CA HIS A 35 -6.85 5.23 -6.87
C HIS A 35 -6.30 3.87 -7.36
N ILE A 36 -5.72 3.06 -6.47
CA ILE A 36 -5.20 1.74 -6.85
C ILE A 36 -6.36 0.76 -6.90
N GLY A 37 -6.73 0.37 -8.10
CA GLY A 37 -7.82 -0.54 -8.35
C GLY A 37 -7.79 -1.05 -9.79
N ARG A 38 -8.73 -1.92 -10.12
CA ARG A 38 -8.93 -2.40 -11.48
C ARG A 38 -9.96 -1.53 -12.17
N ALA A 39 -9.48 -0.61 -12.98
CA ALA A 39 -10.31 0.31 -13.74
C ALA A 39 -10.68 -0.26 -15.12
N PHE A 40 -11.85 0.10 -15.60
CA PHE A 40 -12.26 -0.11 -16.98
C PHE A 40 -13.08 1.06 -17.49
N CYS A 41 -13.03 1.28 -18.80
CA CYS A 41 -13.83 2.30 -19.45
C CYS A 41 -15.12 1.67 -20.00
N PRO A 42 -16.31 2.22 -19.67
CA PRO A 42 -17.55 1.71 -20.24
C PRO A 42 -17.74 2.11 -21.72
N ASN A 43 -16.90 3.02 -22.23
CA ASN A 43 -17.09 3.66 -23.56
C ASN A 43 -16.03 3.26 -24.58
N CYS A 44 -14.92 2.66 -24.16
CA CYS A 44 -13.86 2.15 -25.05
C CYS A 44 -13.15 0.97 -24.41
N ASP A 45 -12.14 0.42 -25.11
CA ASP A 45 -11.35 -0.75 -24.71
C ASP A 45 -10.28 -0.47 -23.66
N PHE A 46 -10.25 0.74 -23.06
CA PHE A 46 -9.29 1.05 -22.01
C PHE A 46 -9.63 0.30 -20.71
N GLY A 47 -8.65 -0.40 -20.16
CA GLY A 47 -8.75 -1.06 -18.87
C GLY A 47 -7.39 -1.28 -18.22
N SER A 48 -7.40 -1.58 -16.93
CA SER A 48 -6.19 -1.99 -16.22
C SER A 48 -5.67 -3.30 -16.82
N PRO A 49 -4.36 -3.43 -17.06
CA PRO A 49 -3.76 -4.66 -17.56
C PRO A 49 -3.93 -5.81 -16.54
N GLU A 50 -3.75 -7.03 -17.01
CA GLU A 50 -3.62 -8.17 -16.12
C GLU A 50 -2.37 -8.02 -15.25
N MET A 51 -2.44 -8.58 -14.04
CA MET A 51 -1.33 -8.48 -13.07
C MET A 51 -0.46 -9.74 -13.18
N ASP A 52 0.80 -9.55 -13.56
CA ASP A 52 1.80 -10.62 -13.53
C ASP A 52 2.23 -10.93 -12.10
N TYR A 53 2.37 -9.90 -11.28
CA TYR A 53 2.75 -9.99 -9.85
C TYR A 53 1.60 -9.51 -8.97
N ALA A 54 1.20 -10.33 -8.02
CA ALA A 54 0.10 -9.98 -7.12
C ALA A 54 0.35 -10.47 -5.69
N VAL A 55 0.03 -9.63 -4.71
CA VAL A 55 -0.08 -10.07 -3.32
C VAL A 55 -1.41 -10.79 -3.17
N GLU A 56 -1.36 -12.09 -2.87
CA GLU A 56 -2.56 -12.90 -2.67
C GLU A 56 -3.03 -12.88 -1.22
N ALA A 57 -2.09 -12.93 -0.27
CA ALA A 57 -2.39 -12.89 1.15
C ALA A 57 -1.29 -12.19 1.96
N ILE A 58 -1.65 -11.64 3.10
CA ILE A 58 -0.72 -11.11 4.10
C ILE A 58 -1.05 -11.75 5.44
N ASP A 59 -0.07 -12.44 6.00
CA ASP A 59 -0.11 -12.94 7.37
C ASP A 59 0.64 -11.97 8.28
N TYR A 60 -0.10 -11.10 8.95
CA TYR A 60 0.48 -10.10 9.84
C TYR A 60 1.05 -10.72 11.11
N GLU A 61 0.50 -11.84 11.58
CA GLU A 61 0.99 -12.53 12.79
C GLU A 61 2.36 -13.16 12.53
N LYS A 62 2.50 -13.85 11.41
CA LYS A 62 3.78 -14.47 11.00
C LYS A 62 4.68 -13.50 10.24
N ARG A 63 4.20 -12.30 9.93
CA ARG A 63 4.92 -11.29 9.13
C ARG A 63 5.35 -11.83 7.76
N LYS A 64 4.40 -12.43 7.03
CA LYS A 64 4.64 -13.04 5.74
C LYS A 64 3.71 -12.46 4.67
N VAL A 65 4.23 -12.36 3.45
CA VAL A 65 3.48 -11.96 2.26
C VAL A 65 3.53 -13.09 1.26
N HIS A 66 2.37 -13.55 0.83
CA HIS A 66 2.23 -14.54 -0.25
C HIS A 66 2.06 -13.80 -1.57
N ILE A 67 2.95 -14.07 -2.50
CA ILE A 67 3.02 -13.37 -3.78
C ILE A 67 2.92 -14.38 -4.91
N ARG A 68 1.97 -14.16 -5.81
CA ARG A 68 1.91 -14.84 -7.10
C ARG A 68 2.81 -14.11 -8.09
N THR A 69 3.63 -14.88 -8.80
CA THR A 69 4.52 -14.38 -9.85
C THR A 69 4.36 -15.21 -11.13
N PRO A 70 4.88 -14.78 -12.29
CA PRO A 70 4.88 -15.57 -13.51
C PRO A 70 5.64 -16.90 -13.38
N LYS A 71 6.58 -17.01 -12.44
CA LYS A 71 7.40 -18.20 -12.23
C LYS A 71 6.86 -19.13 -11.13
N GLY A 72 5.77 -18.75 -10.48
CA GLY A 72 5.14 -19.50 -9.40
C GLY A 72 4.87 -18.66 -8.16
N ASN A 73 4.35 -19.30 -7.11
CA ASN A 73 4.07 -18.60 -5.86
C ASN A 73 5.29 -18.59 -4.96
N MET A 74 5.49 -17.50 -4.26
CA MET A 74 6.53 -17.37 -3.24
C MET A 74 6.02 -16.72 -1.97
N GLU A 75 6.74 -16.96 -0.90
CA GLU A 75 6.52 -16.32 0.39
C GLU A 75 7.75 -15.52 0.78
N VAL A 76 7.55 -14.27 1.17
CA VAL A 76 8.61 -13.40 1.66
C VAL A 76 8.22 -12.75 2.99
N LYS A 77 9.22 -12.33 3.75
CA LYS A 77 9.02 -11.61 5.00
C LYS A 77 8.36 -10.25 4.72
N LEU A 78 7.30 -9.93 5.46
CA LEU A 78 6.72 -8.60 5.50
C LEU A 78 7.64 -7.66 6.31
N LEU A 79 8.15 -6.63 5.66
CA LEU A 79 9.16 -5.76 6.27
C LEU A 79 8.57 -4.63 7.12
N GLY A 80 7.30 -4.29 6.95
CA GLY A 80 6.58 -3.29 7.74
C GLY A 80 5.16 -3.73 8.05
N ASP A 81 4.38 -2.90 8.75
CA ASP A 81 3.07 -3.27 9.27
C ASP A 81 1.91 -2.60 8.53
N ASN A 82 2.19 -1.90 7.45
CA ASN A 82 1.15 -1.23 6.68
C ASN A 82 1.02 -1.78 5.25
N ILE A 83 -0.12 -1.52 4.64
CA ILE A 83 -0.43 -2.02 3.28
C ILE A 83 0.57 -1.52 2.23
N THR A 84 1.18 -0.35 2.42
CA THR A 84 2.19 0.19 1.51
C THR A 84 3.45 -0.67 1.50
N ASP A 85 3.79 -1.26 2.64
CA ASP A 85 4.95 -2.16 2.74
C ASP A 85 4.73 -3.43 1.92
N ALA A 86 3.49 -3.92 1.84
CA ALA A 86 3.15 -5.03 0.95
C ALA A 86 3.28 -4.64 -0.54
N TYR A 87 2.85 -3.44 -0.93
CA TYR A 87 3.04 -2.93 -2.30
C TYR A 87 4.53 -2.76 -2.64
N ASN A 88 5.31 -2.20 -1.71
CA ASN A 88 6.75 -2.08 -1.89
C ASN A 88 7.42 -3.44 -2.00
N THR A 89 6.98 -4.41 -1.20
CA THR A 89 7.49 -5.79 -1.22
C THR A 89 7.23 -6.46 -2.56
N VAL A 90 6.00 -6.44 -3.08
CA VAL A 90 5.71 -7.06 -4.38
C VAL A 90 6.45 -6.37 -5.52
N THR A 91 6.62 -5.06 -5.46
CA THR A 91 7.39 -4.30 -6.47
C THR A 91 8.86 -4.71 -6.44
N ALA A 92 9.45 -4.83 -5.25
CA ALA A 92 10.83 -5.28 -5.10
C ALA A 92 11.03 -6.73 -5.57
N VAL A 93 10.09 -7.62 -5.22
CA VAL A 93 10.10 -9.02 -5.70
C VAL A 93 10.03 -9.07 -7.22
N ALA A 94 9.11 -8.34 -7.83
CA ALA A 94 8.99 -8.28 -9.29
C ALA A 94 10.30 -7.83 -9.95
N ALA A 95 10.88 -6.74 -9.47
CA ALA A 95 12.15 -6.24 -9.99
C ALA A 95 13.27 -7.29 -9.87
N LEU A 96 13.42 -7.91 -8.69
CA LEU A 96 14.48 -8.89 -8.44
C LEU A 96 14.31 -10.15 -9.29
N GLU A 97 13.08 -10.63 -9.47
CA GLU A 97 12.81 -11.80 -10.31
C GLU A 97 13.06 -11.50 -11.79
N GLU A 98 12.71 -10.32 -12.28
CA GLU A 98 13.00 -9.86 -13.63
C GLU A 98 14.52 -9.66 -13.86
N PHE A 99 15.27 -9.29 -12.82
CA PHE A 99 16.73 -9.30 -12.85
C PHE A 99 17.34 -10.70 -12.81
N GLY A 100 16.53 -11.75 -12.74
CA GLY A 100 16.98 -13.14 -12.82
C GLY A 100 17.31 -13.81 -11.50
N LEU A 101 16.95 -13.21 -10.36
CA LEU A 101 17.10 -13.87 -9.07
C LEU A 101 16.06 -15.00 -8.91
N THR A 102 16.46 -16.07 -8.23
CA THR A 102 15.55 -17.16 -7.91
C THR A 102 14.66 -16.81 -6.71
N ALA A 103 13.49 -17.41 -6.62
CA ALA A 103 12.57 -17.24 -5.50
C ALA A 103 13.25 -17.50 -4.15
N ASP A 104 14.08 -18.55 -4.05
CA ASP A 104 14.83 -18.87 -2.84
C ASP A 104 15.85 -17.79 -2.46
N ALA A 105 16.53 -17.20 -3.44
CA ALA A 105 17.50 -16.14 -3.19
C ALA A 105 16.79 -14.87 -2.70
N ILE A 106 15.65 -14.55 -3.30
CA ILE A 106 14.81 -13.41 -2.91
C ILE A 106 14.30 -13.62 -1.48
N SER A 107 13.67 -14.76 -1.18
CA SER A 107 13.11 -15.05 0.16
C SER A 107 14.19 -14.99 1.25
N ARG A 108 15.37 -15.62 1.02
CA ARG A 108 16.49 -15.54 1.96
C ARG A 108 17.01 -14.13 2.17
N SER A 109 16.96 -13.29 1.15
CA SER A 109 17.41 -11.90 1.27
C SER A 109 16.43 -11.09 2.12
N PHE A 110 15.14 -11.27 1.90
CA PHE A 110 14.09 -10.62 2.69
C PHE A 110 14.12 -11.02 4.17
N GLU A 111 14.46 -12.28 4.50
CA GLU A 111 14.63 -12.71 5.91
C GLU A 111 15.71 -11.91 6.66
N LYS A 112 16.79 -11.54 5.97
CA LYS A 112 17.89 -10.78 6.53
C LYS A 112 17.69 -9.26 6.54
N MET A 113 16.71 -8.77 5.76
CA MET A 113 16.45 -7.34 5.66
C MET A 113 15.83 -6.79 6.93
N GLN A 114 16.27 -5.59 7.28
CA GLN A 114 15.65 -4.73 8.28
C GLN A 114 15.44 -3.36 7.63
N ILE A 115 14.25 -2.83 7.73
CA ILE A 115 13.98 -1.45 7.31
C ILE A 115 14.51 -0.53 8.39
N ALA A 116 15.44 0.34 8.06
CA ALA A 116 15.84 1.45 8.92
C ALA A 116 14.61 2.33 9.19
N GLY A 117 14.48 2.84 10.41
CA GLY A 117 13.36 3.55 10.98
C GLY A 117 12.41 4.18 9.96
N THR A 118 11.20 3.67 9.91
CA THR A 118 10.19 4.06 8.93
C THR A 118 9.68 5.47 9.19
N ARG A 119 9.13 6.09 8.16
CA ARG A 119 8.44 7.38 8.29
C ARG A 119 7.21 7.30 9.19
N PHE A 120 6.62 6.12 9.31
CA PHE A 120 5.52 5.83 10.21
C PHE A 120 6.07 5.15 11.46
N GLY A 121 5.74 5.68 12.63
CA GLY A 121 6.13 5.14 13.92
C GLY A 121 4.94 5.06 14.87
N CYS A 122 4.95 4.06 15.72
CA CYS A 122 3.98 3.93 16.80
C CYS A 122 4.74 3.52 18.07
N VAL A 123 4.65 4.35 19.09
CA VAL A 123 5.28 4.08 20.41
C VAL A 123 4.27 4.32 21.53
N GLU A 124 4.43 3.59 22.61
CA GLU A 124 3.63 3.81 23.81
C GLU A 124 4.48 4.47 24.91
N VAL A 125 4.03 5.62 25.40
CA VAL A 125 4.72 6.37 26.45
C VAL A 125 3.71 6.78 27.50
N ASN A 126 3.93 6.37 28.75
CA ASN A 126 3.07 6.68 29.90
C ASN A 126 1.57 6.37 29.64
N GLY A 127 1.26 5.22 29.06
CA GLY A 127 -0.10 4.80 28.72
C GLY A 127 -0.75 5.61 27.59
N ARG A 128 0.05 6.34 26.82
CA ARG A 128 -0.40 7.07 25.64
C ARG A 128 0.24 6.50 24.38
N LYS A 129 -0.56 6.20 23.41
CA LYS A 129 -0.10 5.78 22.08
C LYS A 129 0.26 7.02 21.26
N ILE A 130 1.53 7.14 20.90
CA ILE A 130 2.06 8.22 20.07
C ILE A 130 2.29 7.65 18.66
N ILE A 131 1.61 8.21 17.70
CA ILE A 131 1.71 7.83 16.29
C ILE A 131 2.39 8.99 15.59
N THR A 132 3.48 8.70 14.90
CA THR A 132 4.23 9.67 14.11
C THR A 132 4.22 9.25 12.64
N ASP A 133 4.00 10.19 11.75
CA ASP A 133 4.18 9.99 10.32
C ASP A 133 4.89 11.18 9.69
N VAL A 134 5.84 10.88 8.83
CA VAL A 134 6.57 11.89 8.06
C VAL A 134 6.22 11.72 6.59
N ALA A 135 5.25 12.49 6.13
CA ALA A 135 4.91 12.56 4.72
C ALA A 135 5.94 13.42 3.97
N LYS A 136 6.51 12.91 2.90
CA LYS A 136 7.40 13.67 2.04
C LYS A 136 6.55 14.58 1.14
N GLY A 137 6.79 15.89 1.26
CA GLY A 137 5.94 16.88 0.62
C GLY A 137 4.54 16.90 1.25
N GLN A 138 3.75 17.86 0.87
CA GLN A 138 2.36 17.96 1.32
C GLN A 138 1.48 16.94 0.60
N ASN A 139 1.71 15.65 0.86
CA ASN A 139 0.92 14.58 0.24
C ASN A 139 -0.39 14.37 1.01
N PRO A 140 -1.52 14.88 0.50
CA PRO A 140 -2.80 14.81 1.19
C PRO A 140 -3.30 13.36 1.38
N ILE A 141 -2.88 12.45 0.52
CA ILE A 141 -3.23 11.03 0.62
C ILE A 141 -2.55 10.41 1.86
N ALA A 142 -1.26 10.69 2.07
CA ALA A 142 -0.52 10.19 3.22
C ALA A 142 -1.15 10.73 4.53
N VAL A 143 -1.44 12.02 4.61
CA VAL A 143 -2.08 12.65 5.77
C VAL A 143 -3.47 12.05 6.03
N SER A 144 -4.28 11.88 5.00
CA SER A 144 -5.63 11.29 5.12
C SER A 144 -5.57 9.87 5.69
N ARG A 145 -4.58 9.07 5.30
CA ARG A 145 -4.38 7.69 5.81
C ARG A 145 -4.06 7.66 7.28
N VAL A 146 -3.17 8.52 7.73
CA VAL A 146 -2.84 8.62 9.16
C VAL A 146 -4.08 9.02 9.96
N CYS A 147 -4.86 9.97 9.45
CA CYS A 147 -6.12 10.35 10.06
C CYS A 147 -7.12 9.19 10.12
N ASP A 148 -7.21 8.39 9.06
CA ASP A 148 -8.08 7.21 9.04
C ASP A 148 -7.59 6.14 10.03
N PHE A 149 -6.30 5.90 10.10
CA PHE A 149 -5.71 4.99 11.09
C PHE A 149 -6.03 5.47 12.52
N VAL A 150 -5.77 6.74 12.82
CA VAL A 150 -6.02 7.33 14.15
C VAL A 150 -7.52 7.32 14.49
N ARG A 151 -8.40 7.46 13.50
CA ARG A 151 -9.87 7.42 13.71
C ARG A 151 -10.31 6.11 14.35
N HIS A 152 -9.73 4.99 13.97
CA HIS A 152 -10.09 3.67 14.46
C HIS A 152 -9.45 3.32 15.80
N GLU A 153 -8.46 4.08 16.26
CA GLU A 153 -7.87 3.88 17.59
C GLU A 153 -8.87 4.24 18.71
N PRO A 154 -8.92 3.49 19.82
CA PRO A 154 -9.80 3.82 20.93
C PRO A 154 -9.36 5.08 21.71
N GLY A 155 -10.28 5.68 22.44
CA GLY A 155 -9.99 6.78 23.37
C GLY A 155 -9.99 8.18 22.77
N LYS A 156 -9.61 9.16 23.59
CA LYS A 156 -9.48 10.57 23.18
C LYS A 156 -8.22 10.74 22.33
N LYS A 157 -8.32 11.55 21.31
CA LYS A 157 -7.27 11.78 20.32
C LYS A 157 -6.87 13.25 20.26
N ALA A 158 -5.60 13.50 20.04
CA ALA A 158 -5.06 14.81 19.66
C ALA A 158 -4.23 14.62 18.39
N VAL A 159 -4.38 15.51 17.43
CA VAL A 159 -3.61 15.53 16.20
C VAL A 159 -2.77 16.80 16.18
N VAL A 160 -1.47 16.64 15.95
CA VAL A 160 -0.54 17.75 15.74
C VAL A 160 -0.03 17.64 14.31
N LEU A 161 -0.38 18.61 13.49
CA LEU A 161 0.11 18.73 12.12
C LEU A 161 1.24 19.75 12.10
N ILE A 162 2.43 19.29 11.72
CA ILE A 162 3.60 20.16 11.52
C ILE A 162 3.77 20.31 10.02
N LEU A 163 3.62 21.53 9.54
CA LEU A 163 3.88 21.89 8.15
C LEU A 163 5.26 22.51 8.08
N ASP A 164 6.10 21.95 7.24
CA ASP A 164 7.42 22.51 6.96
C ASP A 164 7.32 23.45 5.76
N ASP A 165 7.85 24.65 5.93
CA ASP A 165 7.76 25.76 4.99
C ASP A 165 9.12 25.94 4.26
N TYR A 166 9.72 24.83 3.85
CA TYR A 166 10.92 24.86 3.03
C TYR A 166 10.56 25.19 1.58
N PHE A 167 10.88 26.38 1.17
CA PHE A 167 10.97 26.83 -0.21
C PHE A 167 12.40 26.69 -0.73
#